data_fb6eca661880805fd7197b4ffc5c1bb1
#
_entry.id   fb6eca661880805fd7197b4ffc5c1bb1
#
_cell.length_a   1.000
_cell.length_b   1.000
_cell.length_c   1.000
_cell.angle_alpha   90.00
_cell.angle_beta   90.00
_cell.angle_gamma   90.00
#
_symmetry.space_group_name_H-M   'P 1'
#
loop_
_entity.id
_entity.type
_entity.pdbx_description
1 polymer ?
#
loop_
_entity_poly.entity_id
_entity_poly.type
_entity_poly.pdbx_seq_one_letter_code
_entity_poly.pdbx_strand_id
1 'polypeptide(L)'
;MSLLKPFSLRIFVADGDPDGLRLVERSNWVGKAIVFPRALLPKIKQRDELSQTGVYLLLGPREDGEGEVLYIGEGDPVRPRLESHYAQKDFWNRAVCFVATPGQLNKAHVQFLEANLIRLAKAAKRLPLDNANQPAEPSLSDADCADMQVFLENMLGMLPVLGVHAFEQGTSVSALTTETMLTCKGKGVTATGYESTQGFVVKAGSHAVLDAVPSLVQHVPGVHSQRQDLIVFGILKLIENKYTFSQDYVFNSPSMAAAVILGRSANGRIEWKDAAGRTLKALQEMETRE
;
A
#
# COMPACT_ATOMS: atom_id res chain seq x y z
N MET A 1 -3.42 16.38 -13.50
CA MET A 1 -3.11 14.98 -13.91
C MET A 1 -1.60 14.87 -14.00
N SER A 2 -0.96 14.21 -13.04
CA SER A 2 0.47 13.89 -13.16
C SER A 2 0.59 12.80 -14.20
N LEU A 3 1.19 13.11 -15.35
CA LEU A 3 1.57 12.10 -16.34
C LEU A 3 2.68 11.26 -15.70
N LEU A 4 2.41 9.97 -15.50
CA LEU A 4 3.43 9.02 -15.05
C LEU A 4 4.61 9.07 -16.02
N LYS A 5 5.76 9.54 -15.54
CA LYS A 5 6.98 9.61 -16.36
C LYS A 5 7.81 8.34 -16.13
N PRO A 6 8.29 7.68 -17.20
CA PRO A 6 9.24 6.57 -17.04
C PRO A 6 10.45 6.99 -16.24
N PHE A 7 10.98 6.08 -15.41
CA PHE A 7 12.19 6.29 -14.63
C PHE A 7 12.96 4.98 -14.47
N SER A 8 14.25 5.09 -14.17
CA SER A 8 15.10 3.94 -13.88
C SER A 8 15.40 3.87 -12.39
N LEU A 9 15.43 2.66 -11.85
CA LEU A 9 15.93 2.37 -10.51
C LEU A 9 17.22 1.56 -10.61
N ARG A 10 18.21 1.96 -9.81
CA ARG A 10 19.44 1.21 -9.56
C ARG A 10 19.36 0.64 -8.16
N ILE A 11 19.41 -0.69 -8.04
CA ILE A 11 19.43 -1.39 -6.77
C ILE A 11 20.82 -1.97 -6.56
N PHE A 12 21.48 -1.54 -5.48
CA PHE A 12 22.77 -2.07 -5.07
C PHE A 12 22.56 -2.95 -3.83
N VAL A 13 22.85 -4.24 -3.97
CA VAL A 13 22.81 -5.23 -2.88
C VAL A 13 24.17 -5.22 -2.19
N ALA A 14 24.25 -4.55 -1.03
CA ALA A 14 25.52 -4.15 -0.43
C ALA A 14 26.34 -5.31 0.17
N ASP A 15 25.66 -6.35 0.62
CA ASP A 15 26.24 -7.54 1.24
C ASP A 15 26.13 -8.80 0.37
N GLY A 16 25.59 -8.68 -0.85
CA GLY A 16 25.38 -9.78 -1.79
C GLY A 16 24.15 -10.63 -1.48
N ASP A 17 23.47 -10.42 -0.36
CA ASP A 17 22.21 -11.05 0.00
C ASP A 17 21.02 -10.24 -0.53
N PRO A 18 20.19 -10.77 -1.44
CA PRO A 18 19.01 -10.06 -1.96
C PRO A 18 18.00 -9.64 -0.88
N ASP A 19 17.92 -10.36 0.23
CA ASP A 19 17.07 -10.05 1.38
C ASP A 19 17.78 -9.17 2.42
N GLY A 20 19.05 -8.86 2.20
CA GLY A 20 19.89 -8.04 3.05
C GLY A 20 19.75 -6.54 2.83
N LEU A 21 20.88 -5.84 2.96
CA LEU A 21 20.94 -4.39 2.77
C LEU A 21 20.91 -4.00 1.30
N ARG A 22 19.92 -3.22 0.91
CA ARG A 22 19.79 -2.67 -0.44
C ARG A 22 19.78 -1.15 -0.42
N LEU A 23 20.57 -0.54 -1.28
CA LEU A 23 20.54 0.88 -1.58
C LEU A 23 19.86 1.07 -2.93
N VAL A 24 18.82 1.90 -2.96
CA VAL A 24 18.00 2.09 -4.18
C VAL A 24 18.01 3.55 -4.55
N GLU A 25 18.48 3.81 -5.75
CA GLU A 25 18.58 5.15 -6.33
C GLU A 25 17.65 5.26 -7.54
N ARG A 26 17.00 6.41 -7.66
CA ARG A 26 16.19 6.75 -8.83
C ARG A 26 16.97 7.73 -9.72
N SER A 27 16.87 7.55 -11.04
CA SER A 27 17.46 8.49 -12.00
C SER A 27 16.88 9.91 -11.83
N ASN A 28 17.75 10.91 -11.95
CA ASN A 28 17.41 12.33 -11.84
C ASN A 28 16.73 12.72 -10.52
N TRP A 29 17.15 12.09 -9.41
CA TRP A 29 16.65 12.40 -8.09
C TRP A 29 17.79 12.39 -7.06
N VAL A 30 17.74 13.33 -6.12
CA VAL A 30 18.75 13.49 -5.06
C VAL A 30 18.53 12.56 -3.88
N GLY A 31 17.34 11.95 -3.80
CA GLY A 31 16.97 11.02 -2.75
C GLY A 31 17.42 9.58 -3.06
N LYS A 32 17.55 8.79 -2.01
CA LYS A 32 17.78 7.35 -2.09
C LYS A 32 16.97 6.61 -1.03
N ALA A 33 16.63 5.37 -1.31
CA ALA A 33 16.07 4.48 -0.31
C ALA A 33 17.11 3.50 0.23
N ILE A 34 17.08 3.24 1.53
CA ILE A 34 17.84 2.21 2.22
C ILE A 34 16.84 1.19 2.72
N VAL A 35 16.93 -0.06 2.22
CA VAL A 35 16.03 -1.15 2.57
C VAL A 35 16.82 -2.23 3.29
N PHE A 36 16.35 -2.64 4.46
CA PHE A 36 17.06 -3.65 5.25
C PHE A 36 16.12 -4.38 6.23
N PRO A 37 16.40 -5.66 6.53
CA PRO A 37 15.71 -6.36 7.60
C PRO A 37 16.14 -5.85 8.97
N ARG A 38 15.23 -5.83 9.95
CA ARG A 38 15.47 -5.38 11.32
C ARG A 38 16.73 -5.95 11.94
N ALA A 39 16.99 -7.24 11.71
CA ALA A 39 18.14 -7.95 12.25
C ALA A 39 19.48 -7.37 11.82
N LEU A 40 19.56 -6.64 10.71
CA LEU A 40 20.79 -6.01 10.24
C LEU A 40 21.08 -4.66 10.90
N LEU A 41 20.11 -3.99 11.53
CA LEU A 41 20.31 -2.65 12.08
C LEU A 41 21.55 -2.52 12.96
N PRO A 42 21.87 -3.45 13.91
CA PRO A 42 23.07 -3.35 14.72
C PRO A 42 24.38 -3.31 13.93
N LYS A 43 24.42 -3.96 12.76
CA LYS A 43 25.60 -4.03 11.89
C LYS A 43 25.74 -2.81 10.98
N ILE A 44 24.61 -2.24 10.53
CA ILE A 44 24.60 -1.16 9.53
C ILE A 44 24.38 0.24 10.12
N LYS A 45 24.09 0.37 11.41
CA LYS A 45 23.72 1.64 12.05
C LYS A 45 24.77 2.74 11.94
N GLN A 46 26.03 2.40 11.69
CA GLN A 46 27.13 3.36 11.50
C GLN A 46 27.27 3.84 10.04
N ARG A 47 26.42 3.38 9.12
CA ARG A 47 26.48 3.83 7.75
C ARG A 47 26.11 5.32 7.65
N ASP A 48 26.78 6.01 6.74
CA ASP A 48 26.61 7.45 6.53
C ASP A 48 25.17 7.81 6.14
N GLU A 49 24.50 6.92 5.39
CA GLU A 49 23.12 7.14 4.98
C GLU A 49 22.17 7.25 6.19
N LEU A 50 22.39 6.47 7.25
CA LEU A 50 21.57 6.51 8.47
C LEU A 50 21.93 7.70 9.38
N SER A 51 22.99 8.42 9.05
CA SER A 51 23.38 9.69 9.71
C SER A 51 22.77 10.91 9.05
N GLN A 52 21.96 10.73 7.98
CA GLN A 52 21.27 11.81 7.30
C GLN A 52 19.87 12.03 7.87
N THR A 53 19.33 13.22 7.59
CA THR A 53 17.93 13.58 7.81
C THR A 53 17.05 12.81 6.83
N GLY A 54 15.93 12.25 7.29
CA GLY A 54 15.06 11.47 6.43
C GLY A 54 13.77 11.00 7.07
N VAL A 55 12.99 10.28 6.29
CA VAL A 55 11.78 9.58 6.74
C VAL A 55 11.95 8.08 6.60
N TYR A 56 11.26 7.31 7.42
CA TYR A 56 11.36 5.86 7.39
C TYR A 56 10.01 5.19 7.60
N LEU A 57 9.90 4.01 7.00
CA LEU A 57 8.77 3.12 7.10
C LEU A 57 9.26 1.84 7.78
N LEU A 58 8.57 1.40 8.84
CA LEU A 58 8.79 0.12 9.49
C LEU A 58 7.60 -0.77 9.18
N LEU A 59 7.87 -1.95 8.65
CA LEU A 59 6.86 -2.92 8.25
C LEU A 59 7.10 -4.24 8.96
N GLY A 60 6.04 -4.91 9.33
CA GLY A 60 6.10 -6.23 9.92
C GLY A 60 4.75 -6.91 9.96
N PRO A 61 4.71 -8.22 10.29
CA PRO A 61 3.48 -8.98 10.33
C PRO A 61 2.55 -8.44 11.43
N ARG A 62 1.26 -8.60 11.20
CA ARG A 62 0.24 -8.40 12.24
C ARG A 62 0.32 -9.53 13.28
N GLU A 63 -0.16 -9.25 14.50
CA GLU A 63 -0.23 -10.26 15.57
C GLU A 63 -1.13 -11.46 15.19
N ASP A 64 -2.16 -11.23 14.38
CA ASP A 64 -3.04 -12.30 13.87
C ASP A 64 -2.41 -13.11 12.71
N GLY A 65 -1.22 -12.75 12.24
CA GLY A 65 -0.50 -13.39 11.15
C GLY A 65 -1.03 -13.10 9.74
N GLU A 66 -2.07 -12.28 9.62
CA GLU A 66 -2.77 -11.98 8.37
C GLU A 66 -2.46 -10.55 7.88
N GLY A 67 -1.37 -10.39 7.13
CA GLY A 67 -0.96 -9.11 6.55
C GLY A 67 0.12 -8.39 7.34
N GLU A 68 0.34 -7.13 7.01
CA GLU A 68 1.40 -6.28 7.59
C GLU A 68 0.81 -5.09 8.36
N VAL A 69 1.60 -4.58 9.29
CA VAL A 69 1.41 -3.30 9.98
C VAL A 69 2.48 -2.33 9.50
N LEU A 70 2.14 -1.08 9.35
CA LEU A 70 3.03 -0.01 8.92
C LEU A 70 3.18 1.05 10.03
N TYR A 71 4.40 1.43 10.31
CA TYR A 71 4.73 2.64 11.07
C TYR A 71 5.53 3.58 10.17
N ILE A 72 5.20 4.87 10.20
CA ILE A 72 5.89 5.94 9.47
C ILE A 72 6.49 6.89 10.49
N GLY A 73 7.74 7.28 10.29
CA GLY A 73 8.42 8.22 11.17
C GLY A 73 9.48 9.04 10.45
N GLU A 74 9.95 10.08 11.11
CA GLU A 74 11.03 10.94 10.64
C GLU A 74 12.18 10.99 11.64
N GLY A 75 13.35 11.39 11.17
CA GLY A 75 14.52 11.61 12.02
C GLY A 75 15.51 12.59 11.42
N ASP A 76 16.11 13.37 12.30
CA ASP A 76 17.19 14.30 11.99
C ASP A 76 18.32 14.16 13.02
N PRO A 77 19.23 13.21 12.79
CA PRO A 77 19.25 12.14 11.77
C PRO A 77 18.30 10.98 12.06
N VAL A 78 18.14 10.01 11.09
CA VAL A 78 17.23 8.87 11.26
C VAL A 78 17.74 7.82 12.25
N ARG A 79 19.06 7.67 12.42
CA ARG A 79 19.69 6.62 13.23
C ARG A 79 19.16 6.55 14.66
N PRO A 80 19.14 7.61 15.49
CA PRO A 80 18.67 7.53 16.86
C PRO A 80 17.22 7.06 16.98
N ARG A 81 16.39 7.42 16.01
CA ARG A 81 14.98 7.01 15.96
C ARG A 81 14.86 5.52 15.68
N LEU A 82 15.63 5.01 14.71
CA LEU A 82 15.66 3.59 14.36
C LEU A 82 16.20 2.74 15.55
N GLU A 83 17.25 3.20 16.24
CA GLU A 83 17.77 2.52 17.43
C GLU A 83 16.73 2.49 18.56
N SER A 84 16.01 3.58 18.78
CA SER A 84 14.91 3.63 19.75
C SER A 84 13.79 2.64 19.40
N HIS A 85 13.36 2.61 18.12
CA HIS A 85 12.33 1.64 17.67
C HIS A 85 12.83 0.19 17.71
N TYR A 86 14.12 -0.05 17.45
CA TYR A 86 14.71 -1.37 17.60
C TYR A 86 14.62 -1.89 19.03
N ALA A 87 14.79 -1.00 20.01
CA ALA A 87 14.72 -1.35 21.43
C ALA A 87 13.29 -1.45 21.99
N GLN A 88 12.33 -0.70 21.44
CA GLN A 88 11.01 -0.52 22.04
C GLN A 88 9.86 -1.18 21.26
N LYS A 89 10.04 -1.47 19.97
CA LYS A 89 9.01 -2.04 19.09
C LYS A 89 9.52 -3.33 18.48
N ASP A 90 8.77 -4.40 18.59
CA ASP A 90 9.14 -5.74 18.10
C ASP A 90 8.34 -6.16 16.85
N PHE A 91 7.24 -5.48 16.52
CA PHE A 91 6.37 -5.85 15.42
C PHE A 91 7.05 -5.82 14.05
N TRP A 92 8.03 -4.90 13.82
CA TRP A 92 8.61 -4.70 12.50
C TRP A 92 9.78 -5.67 12.23
N ASN A 93 9.85 -6.14 11.02
CA ASN A 93 10.93 -7.00 10.52
C ASN A 93 11.71 -6.39 9.36
N ARG A 94 11.18 -5.34 8.72
CA ARG A 94 11.76 -4.65 7.56
C ARG A 94 11.63 -3.13 7.71
N ALA A 95 12.67 -2.42 7.26
CA ALA A 95 12.66 -0.96 7.19
C ALA A 95 12.95 -0.47 5.77
N VAL A 96 12.31 0.64 5.40
CA VAL A 96 12.60 1.42 4.20
C VAL A 96 12.85 2.87 4.66
N CYS A 97 14.09 3.35 4.55
CA CYS A 97 14.44 4.71 4.92
C CYS A 97 14.69 5.52 3.65
N PHE A 98 14.12 6.71 3.56
CA PHE A 98 14.40 7.67 2.50
C PHE A 98 15.21 8.82 3.07
N VAL A 99 16.38 9.04 2.48
CA VAL A 99 17.28 10.13 2.80
C VAL A 99 17.67 10.85 1.50
N ALA A 100 18.33 11.97 1.60
CA ALA A 100 18.84 12.70 0.43
C ALA A 100 20.34 13.00 0.59
N THR A 101 20.93 13.54 -0.48
CA THR A 101 22.27 14.13 -0.42
C THR A 101 22.34 15.15 0.74
N PRO A 102 23.46 15.23 1.49
CA PRO A 102 23.58 16.13 2.62
C PRO A 102 23.15 17.56 2.30
N GLY A 103 22.34 18.15 3.19
CA GLY A 103 21.82 19.51 3.04
C GLY A 103 20.55 19.66 2.19
N GLN A 104 20.05 18.59 1.56
CA GLN A 104 18.82 18.64 0.74
C GLN A 104 17.55 18.46 1.57
N LEU A 105 17.64 17.83 2.73
CA LEU A 105 16.51 17.68 3.67
C LEU A 105 16.87 18.34 5.01
N ASN A 106 15.89 18.98 5.62
CA ASN A 106 15.95 19.50 6.98
C ASN A 106 14.78 18.97 7.81
N LYS A 107 14.74 19.34 9.10
CA LYS A 107 13.71 18.90 10.03
C LYS A 107 12.28 19.21 9.55
N ALA A 108 12.02 20.40 9.04
CA ALA A 108 10.68 20.78 8.57
C ALA A 108 10.28 19.98 7.32
N HIS A 109 11.22 19.73 6.41
CA HIS A 109 10.99 18.89 5.23
C HIS A 109 10.55 17.48 5.61
N VAL A 110 11.25 16.82 6.53
CA VAL A 110 10.91 15.43 6.91
C VAL A 110 9.64 15.36 7.73
N GLN A 111 9.30 16.38 8.51
CA GLN A 111 7.99 16.48 9.17
C GLN A 111 6.84 16.63 8.15
N PHE A 112 7.03 17.43 7.11
CA PHE A 112 6.07 17.53 6.00
C PHE A 112 5.87 16.18 5.31
N LEU A 113 6.96 15.49 4.98
CA LEU A 113 6.91 14.17 4.33
C LEU A 113 6.22 13.14 5.21
N GLU A 114 6.55 13.05 6.51
CA GLU A 114 5.92 12.16 7.48
C GLU A 114 4.41 12.41 7.57
N ALA A 115 3.99 13.66 7.77
CA ALA A 115 2.58 14.04 7.89
C ALA A 115 1.78 13.65 6.65
N ASN A 116 2.34 13.92 5.45
CA ASN A 116 1.69 13.58 4.19
C ASN A 116 1.65 12.07 3.93
N LEU A 117 2.72 11.33 4.22
CA LEU A 117 2.72 9.86 4.13
C LEU A 117 1.67 9.24 5.05
N ILE A 118 1.57 9.68 6.31
CA ILE A 118 0.55 9.19 7.25
C ILE A 118 -0.86 9.52 6.73
N ARG A 119 -1.08 10.73 6.22
CA ARG A 119 -2.36 11.15 5.63
C ARG A 119 -2.74 10.27 4.43
N LEU A 120 -1.78 10.00 3.53
CA LEU A 120 -2.00 9.17 2.34
C LEU A 120 -2.27 7.70 2.72
N ALA A 121 -1.51 7.12 3.65
CA ALA A 121 -1.74 5.76 4.13
C ALA A 121 -3.11 5.60 4.80
N LYS A 122 -3.51 6.59 5.62
CA LYS A 122 -4.86 6.63 6.22
C LYS A 122 -5.97 6.75 5.18
N ALA A 123 -5.75 7.50 4.10
CA ALA A 123 -6.71 7.62 3.01
C ALA A 123 -6.80 6.36 2.17
N ALA A 124 -5.67 5.69 1.90
CA ALA A 124 -5.62 4.45 1.14
C ALA A 124 -6.21 3.26 1.89
N LYS A 125 -6.08 3.23 3.23
CA LYS A 125 -6.62 2.18 4.11
C LYS A 125 -6.21 0.76 3.70
N ARG A 126 -4.98 0.62 3.22
CA ARG A 126 -4.43 -0.67 2.75
C ARG A 126 -3.83 -1.49 3.87
N LEU A 127 -3.17 -0.83 4.80
CA LEU A 127 -2.52 -1.43 5.97
C LEU A 127 -2.92 -0.68 7.24
N PRO A 128 -3.06 -1.37 8.38
CA PRO A 128 -3.16 -0.72 9.67
C PRO A 128 -1.88 0.05 9.97
N LEU A 129 -2.03 1.22 10.60
CA LEU A 129 -0.91 2.05 11.04
C LEU A 129 -0.68 1.89 12.55
N ASP A 130 0.59 1.67 12.93
CA ASP A 130 1.05 1.71 14.34
C ASP A 130 1.30 3.16 14.83
N ASN A 131 1.02 4.16 14.00
CA ASN A 131 1.10 5.55 14.38
C ASN A 131 -0.08 5.95 15.27
N ALA A 132 0.19 6.27 16.55
CA ALA A 132 -0.84 6.70 17.49
C ALA A 132 -1.47 8.04 17.09
N ASN A 133 -0.68 8.97 16.55
CA ASN A 133 -1.09 10.32 16.24
C ASN A 133 -0.90 10.70 14.77
N GLN A 134 -1.62 11.73 14.34
CA GLN A 134 -1.37 12.44 13.09
C GLN A 134 -0.54 13.68 13.43
N PRO A 135 0.74 13.76 13.01
CA PRO A 135 1.51 14.99 13.23
C PRO A 135 0.91 16.15 12.46
N ALA A 136 1.05 17.36 13.03
CA ALA A 136 0.69 18.57 12.32
C ALA A 136 1.67 18.79 11.16
N GLU A 137 1.15 19.23 10.03
CA GLU A 137 1.97 19.63 8.89
C GLU A 137 2.71 20.94 9.22
N PRO A 138 4.05 21.00 9.07
CA PRO A 138 4.80 22.21 9.36
C PRO A 138 4.50 23.29 8.31
N SER A 139 4.67 24.56 8.68
CA SER A 139 4.64 25.66 7.72
C SER A 139 5.94 25.68 6.94
N LEU A 140 5.86 25.55 5.63
CA LEU A 140 6.96 25.66 4.68
C LEU A 140 6.74 26.86 3.76
N SER A 141 7.81 27.32 3.12
CA SER A 141 7.67 28.27 1.99
C SER A 141 7.00 27.58 0.81
N ASP A 142 6.39 28.35 -0.10
CA ASP A 142 5.79 27.79 -1.33
C ASP A 142 6.79 26.99 -2.15
N ALA A 143 8.06 27.44 -2.21
CA ALA A 143 9.13 26.74 -2.90
C ALA A 143 9.45 25.41 -2.23
N ASP A 144 9.65 25.40 -0.90
CA ASP A 144 9.90 24.16 -0.16
C ASP A 144 8.71 23.18 -0.27
N CYS A 145 7.47 23.68 -0.22
CA CYS A 145 6.29 22.86 -0.44
C CYS A 145 6.31 22.16 -1.81
N ALA A 146 6.64 22.90 -2.88
CA ALA A 146 6.72 22.36 -4.22
C ALA A 146 7.82 21.30 -4.33
N ASP A 147 9.00 21.57 -3.77
CA ASP A 147 10.12 20.62 -3.77
C ASP A 147 9.80 19.35 -2.98
N MET A 148 9.15 19.49 -1.81
CA MET A 148 8.76 18.35 -0.99
C MET A 148 7.62 17.54 -1.61
N GLN A 149 6.73 18.14 -2.37
CA GLN A 149 5.73 17.40 -3.14
C GLN A 149 6.38 16.54 -4.22
N VAL A 150 7.37 17.09 -4.96
CA VAL A 150 8.14 16.32 -5.94
C VAL A 150 8.93 15.20 -5.25
N PHE A 151 9.52 15.47 -4.08
CA PHE A 151 10.23 14.46 -3.31
C PHE A 151 9.28 13.32 -2.90
N LEU A 152 8.10 13.64 -2.38
CA LEU A 152 7.05 12.70 -2.01
C LEU A 152 6.58 11.85 -3.20
N GLU A 153 6.32 12.47 -4.36
CA GLU A 153 5.94 11.76 -5.59
C GLU A 153 7.01 10.73 -6.01
N ASN A 154 8.30 11.10 -5.91
CA ASN A 154 9.39 10.19 -6.20
C ASN A 154 9.44 9.01 -5.23
N MET A 155 9.24 9.24 -3.92
CA MET A 155 9.14 8.19 -2.91
C MET A 155 7.97 7.24 -3.23
N LEU A 156 6.78 7.79 -3.46
CA LEU A 156 5.57 7.02 -3.75
C LEU A 156 5.72 6.17 -5.02
N GLY A 157 6.42 6.68 -6.03
CA GLY A 157 6.72 5.91 -7.25
C GLY A 157 7.71 4.75 -7.04
N MET A 158 8.57 4.82 -6.01
CA MET A 158 9.52 3.75 -5.68
C MET A 158 8.91 2.68 -4.76
N LEU A 159 8.01 3.06 -3.85
CA LEU A 159 7.49 2.19 -2.80
C LEU A 159 6.88 0.88 -3.31
N PRO A 160 6.06 0.83 -4.39
CA PRO A 160 5.55 -0.43 -4.94
C PRO A 160 6.66 -1.36 -5.44
N VAL A 161 7.71 -0.82 -6.07
CA VAL A 161 8.87 -1.60 -6.53
C VAL A 161 9.65 -2.17 -5.35
N LEU A 162 9.61 -1.50 -4.19
CA LEU A 162 10.20 -1.96 -2.93
C LEU A 162 9.25 -2.88 -2.13
N GLY A 163 8.10 -3.25 -2.69
CA GLY A 163 7.12 -4.13 -2.07
C GLY A 163 6.28 -3.46 -0.98
N VAL A 164 6.10 -2.14 -1.05
CA VAL A 164 5.26 -1.37 -0.11
C VAL A 164 4.07 -0.79 -0.85
N HIS A 165 2.90 -1.40 -0.69
CA HIS A 165 1.65 -1.06 -1.39
C HIS A 165 0.66 -0.28 -0.51
N ALA A 166 1.13 0.25 0.62
CA ALA A 166 0.31 0.91 1.64
C ALA A 166 -0.37 2.21 1.18
N PHE A 167 0.14 2.84 0.12
CA PHE A 167 -0.28 4.17 -0.34
C PHE A 167 -1.13 4.13 -1.62
N GLU A 168 -1.36 2.95 -2.18
CA GLU A 168 -2.12 2.78 -3.41
C GLU A 168 -3.60 3.04 -3.14
N GLN A 169 -4.12 4.09 -3.75
CA GLN A 169 -5.54 4.39 -3.75
C GLN A 169 -6.18 3.78 -5.00
N GLY A 170 -7.40 3.26 -4.87
CA GLY A 170 -8.18 2.71 -5.99
C GLY A 170 -8.61 3.75 -7.05
N THR A 171 -7.94 4.88 -7.10
CA THR A 171 -8.18 5.90 -8.12
C THR A 171 -7.49 5.49 -9.41
N SER A 172 -8.28 5.30 -10.44
CA SER A 172 -7.89 5.01 -11.82
C SER A 172 -6.76 5.93 -12.32
N VAL A 173 -5.52 5.45 -12.24
CA VAL A 173 -4.44 5.96 -13.07
C VAL A 173 -4.33 5.02 -14.27
N SER A 174 -5.40 4.91 -15.03
CA SER A 174 -5.35 4.31 -16.35
C SER A 174 -6.40 4.96 -17.26
N ALA A 175 -6.05 6.14 -17.77
CA ALA A 175 -6.80 6.78 -18.84
C ALA A 175 -6.43 6.22 -20.23
N LEU A 176 -5.81 5.04 -20.32
CA LEU A 176 -5.29 4.50 -21.59
C LEU A 176 -5.72 3.07 -21.93
N THR A 177 -6.47 2.39 -21.08
CA THR A 177 -7.09 1.12 -21.45
C THR A 177 -8.59 1.20 -21.22
N THR A 178 -9.36 0.74 -22.19
CA THR A 178 -10.83 0.56 -22.09
C THR A 178 -11.05 -0.56 -21.06
N GLU A 179 -11.07 -0.19 -19.77
CA GLU A 179 -11.26 -1.15 -18.70
C GLU A 179 -12.62 -1.84 -18.86
N THR A 180 -12.61 -3.14 -19.06
CA THR A 180 -13.84 -3.92 -19.14
C THR A 180 -14.47 -3.98 -17.75
N MET A 181 -15.59 -3.27 -17.58
CA MET A 181 -16.33 -3.27 -16.33
C MET A 181 -17.00 -4.63 -16.10
N LEU A 182 -16.72 -5.22 -14.95
CA LEU A 182 -17.21 -6.53 -14.55
C LEU A 182 -18.22 -6.41 -13.40
N THR A 183 -19.11 -7.36 -13.30
CA THR A 183 -20.14 -7.42 -12.26
C THR A 183 -20.05 -8.78 -11.54
N CYS A 184 -20.03 -8.75 -10.20
CA CYS A 184 -20.19 -9.91 -9.34
C CYS A 184 -21.58 -9.85 -8.67
N LYS A 185 -22.39 -10.90 -8.81
CA LYS A 185 -23.75 -10.98 -8.25
C LYS A 185 -23.93 -12.26 -7.44
N GLY A 186 -24.59 -12.16 -6.31
CA GLY A 186 -24.98 -13.32 -5.50
C GLY A 186 -25.61 -12.94 -4.17
N LYS A 187 -26.48 -13.78 -3.63
CA LYS A 187 -27.14 -13.56 -2.33
C LYS A 187 -27.78 -12.16 -2.18
N GLY A 188 -28.36 -11.60 -3.23
CA GLY A 188 -29.03 -10.30 -3.21
C GLY A 188 -28.09 -9.08 -3.22
N VAL A 189 -26.80 -9.27 -3.40
CA VAL A 189 -25.81 -8.18 -3.57
C VAL A 189 -25.28 -8.11 -5.00
N THR A 190 -24.86 -6.92 -5.37
CA THR A 190 -24.23 -6.65 -6.67
C THR A 190 -23.03 -5.75 -6.44
N ALA A 191 -21.89 -6.12 -7.01
CA ALA A 191 -20.67 -5.34 -6.99
C ALA A 191 -20.16 -5.16 -8.42
N THR A 192 -19.50 -4.01 -8.68
CA THR A 192 -18.85 -3.69 -9.95
C THR A 192 -17.36 -3.50 -9.72
N GLY A 193 -16.55 -3.90 -10.70
CA GLY A 193 -15.10 -3.79 -10.60
C GLY A 193 -14.41 -4.07 -11.91
N TYR A 194 -13.10 -3.97 -11.94
CA TYR A 194 -12.25 -4.19 -13.11
C TYR A 194 -10.83 -4.60 -12.73
N GLU A 195 -10.10 -5.21 -13.65
CA GLU A 195 -8.67 -5.48 -13.47
C GLU A 195 -7.85 -4.22 -13.70
N SER A 196 -6.87 -3.98 -12.85
CA SER A 196 -5.92 -2.88 -12.96
C SER A 196 -4.48 -3.38 -12.79
N THR A 197 -3.51 -2.53 -13.09
CA THR A 197 -2.09 -2.83 -12.87
C THR A 197 -1.73 -3.04 -11.40
N GLN A 198 -2.57 -2.57 -10.48
CA GLN A 198 -2.38 -2.70 -9.02
C GLN A 198 -3.12 -3.89 -8.42
N GLY A 199 -3.96 -4.58 -9.19
CA GLY A 199 -4.81 -5.68 -8.74
C GLY A 199 -6.24 -5.55 -9.25
N PHE A 200 -7.22 -6.00 -8.49
CA PHE A 200 -8.63 -5.95 -8.86
C PHE A 200 -9.37 -4.85 -8.09
N VAL A 201 -9.86 -3.85 -8.80
CA VAL A 201 -10.57 -2.71 -8.20
C VAL A 201 -12.06 -3.03 -8.07
N VAL A 202 -12.60 -2.85 -6.86
CA VAL A 202 -14.04 -2.83 -6.59
C VAL A 202 -14.48 -1.39 -6.42
N LYS A 203 -15.52 -0.99 -7.16
CA LYS A 203 -16.02 0.39 -7.19
C LYS A 203 -16.81 0.75 -5.93
N ALA A 204 -16.71 2.01 -5.52
CA ALA A 204 -17.61 2.62 -4.54
C ALA A 204 -19.07 2.38 -4.92
N GLY A 205 -19.93 2.20 -3.92
CA GLY A 205 -21.34 1.86 -4.14
C GLY A 205 -21.60 0.37 -4.40
N SER A 206 -20.57 -0.45 -4.58
CA SER A 206 -20.72 -1.91 -4.63
C SER A 206 -21.22 -2.47 -3.31
N HIS A 207 -22.01 -3.53 -3.36
CA HIS A 207 -22.57 -4.18 -2.16
C HIS A 207 -21.85 -5.48 -1.83
N ALA A 208 -21.76 -5.79 -0.53
CA ALA A 208 -21.32 -7.09 -0.02
C ALA A 208 -22.36 -7.65 0.96
N VAL A 209 -22.44 -8.98 1.08
CA VAL A 209 -23.38 -9.64 1.99
C VAL A 209 -23.15 -9.22 3.44
N LEU A 210 -24.21 -9.21 4.25
CA LEU A 210 -24.11 -8.94 5.69
C LEU A 210 -23.31 -10.03 6.39
N ASP A 211 -23.73 -11.28 6.21
CA ASP A 211 -23.15 -12.42 6.91
C ASP A 211 -22.25 -13.25 6.00
N ALA A 212 -21.04 -13.51 6.48
CA ALA A 212 -20.17 -14.51 5.89
C ALA A 212 -20.57 -15.91 6.37
N VAL A 213 -20.35 -16.93 5.53
CA VAL A 213 -20.58 -18.31 5.96
C VAL A 213 -19.60 -18.71 7.06
N PRO A 214 -20.02 -19.50 8.07
CA PRO A 214 -19.13 -19.89 9.19
C PRO A 214 -17.83 -20.57 8.73
N SER A 215 -17.88 -21.32 7.65
CA SER A 215 -16.71 -22.00 7.08
C SER A 215 -15.64 -21.04 6.52
N LEU A 216 -15.95 -19.76 6.31
CA LEU A 216 -14.98 -18.75 5.85
C LEU A 216 -13.85 -18.57 6.87
N VAL A 217 -14.20 -18.49 8.16
CA VAL A 217 -13.24 -18.33 9.26
C VAL A 217 -12.29 -19.52 9.34
N GLN A 218 -12.82 -20.74 9.12
CA GLN A 218 -12.05 -21.97 9.27
C GLN A 218 -11.17 -22.29 8.07
N HIS A 219 -11.64 -22.00 6.85
CA HIS A 219 -10.98 -22.45 5.63
C HIS A 219 -10.28 -21.35 4.84
N VAL A 220 -10.64 -20.09 5.07
CA VAL A 220 -10.05 -18.95 4.36
C VAL A 220 -9.89 -17.75 5.32
N PRO A 221 -9.07 -17.90 6.38
CA PRO A 221 -8.94 -16.88 7.44
C PRO A 221 -8.51 -15.52 6.88
N GLY A 222 -7.65 -15.47 5.86
CA GLY A 222 -7.23 -14.22 5.22
C GLY A 222 -8.37 -13.41 4.59
N VAL A 223 -9.40 -14.07 4.03
CA VAL A 223 -10.60 -13.37 3.53
C VAL A 223 -11.40 -12.80 4.69
N HIS A 224 -11.51 -13.55 5.78
CA HIS A 224 -12.21 -13.09 6.98
C HIS A 224 -11.52 -11.87 7.60
N SER A 225 -10.22 -11.96 7.81
CA SER A 225 -9.40 -10.84 8.35
C SER A 225 -9.52 -9.61 7.48
N GLN A 226 -9.33 -9.73 6.16
CA GLN A 226 -9.44 -8.60 5.25
C GLN A 226 -10.85 -7.98 5.26
N ARG A 227 -11.89 -8.80 5.36
CA ARG A 227 -13.26 -8.29 5.48
C ARG A 227 -13.46 -7.49 6.76
N GLN A 228 -12.93 -7.95 7.90
CA GLN A 228 -12.99 -7.23 9.17
C GLN A 228 -12.24 -5.90 9.08
N ASP A 229 -11.06 -5.89 8.47
CA ASP A 229 -10.29 -4.66 8.25
C ASP A 229 -11.08 -3.63 7.44
N LEU A 230 -11.74 -4.07 6.36
CA LEU A 230 -12.57 -3.19 5.53
C LEU A 230 -13.75 -2.58 6.32
N ILE A 231 -14.32 -3.33 7.27
CA ILE A 231 -15.36 -2.84 8.17
C ILE A 231 -14.77 -1.85 9.18
N VAL A 232 -13.68 -2.21 9.84
CA VAL A 232 -13.01 -1.36 10.86
C VAL A 232 -12.53 -0.05 10.24
N PHE A 233 -11.96 -0.09 9.02
CA PHE A 233 -11.51 1.11 8.30
C PHE A 233 -12.66 1.91 7.68
N GLY A 234 -13.91 1.43 7.81
CA GLY A 234 -15.09 2.12 7.26
C GLY A 234 -15.11 2.16 5.72
N ILE A 235 -14.42 1.21 5.07
CA ILE A 235 -14.53 0.98 3.62
C ILE A 235 -15.84 0.24 3.35
N LEU A 236 -16.12 -0.81 4.11
CA LEU A 236 -17.42 -1.47 4.14
C LEU A 236 -18.29 -0.83 5.24
N LYS A 237 -19.32 -0.11 4.85
CA LYS A 237 -20.29 0.51 5.76
C LYS A 237 -21.60 -0.25 5.69
N LEU A 238 -22.16 -0.57 6.86
CA LEU A 238 -23.49 -1.16 6.93
C LEU A 238 -24.53 -0.11 6.55
N ILE A 239 -25.26 -0.37 5.46
CA ILE A 239 -26.37 0.44 4.97
C ILE A 239 -27.55 -0.50 4.73
N GLU A 240 -28.68 -0.23 5.38
CA GLU A 240 -29.86 -1.09 5.38
C GLU A 240 -29.50 -2.53 5.85
N ASN A 241 -29.51 -3.54 5.05
CA ASN A 241 -29.19 -4.91 5.44
C ASN A 241 -28.05 -5.51 4.60
N LYS A 242 -27.07 -4.68 4.18
CA LYS A 242 -25.90 -5.07 3.39
C LYS A 242 -24.76 -4.13 3.66
N TYR A 243 -23.54 -4.59 3.43
CA TYR A 243 -22.39 -3.72 3.39
C TYR A 243 -22.28 -3.01 2.04
N THR A 244 -21.85 -1.74 2.06
CA THR A 244 -21.62 -0.95 0.85
C THR A 244 -20.20 -0.39 0.88
N PHE A 245 -19.48 -0.51 -0.22
CA PHE A 245 -18.16 0.11 -0.38
C PHE A 245 -18.29 1.63 -0.41
N SER A 246 -17.67 2.32 0.55
CA SER A 246 -17.69 3.78 0.67
C SER A 246 -16.72 4.48 -0.29
N GLN A 247 -15.76 3.75 -0.83
CA GLN A 247 -14.74 4.20 -1.78
C GLN A 247 -14.30 3.04 -2.67
N ASP A 248 -13.61 3.35 -3.78
CA ASP A 248 -12.95 2.34 -4.59
C ASP A 248 -11.88 1.62 -3.75
N TYR A 249 -11.80 0.30 -3.90
CA TYR A 249 -10.82 -0.49 -3.16
C TYR A 249 -10.12 -1.51 -4.06
N VAL A 250 -8.79 -1.59 -3.95
CA VAL A 250 -7.96 -2.52 -4.73
C VAL A 250 -7.72 -3.79 -3.92
N PHE A 251 -8.15 -4.92 -4.43
CA PHE A 251 -7.85 -6.25 -3.92
C PHE A 251 -6.64 -6.85 -4.67
N ASN A 252 -5.90 -7.69 -3.99
CA ASN A 252 -4.76 -8.40 -4.60
C ASN A 252 -5.18 -9.38 -5.71
N SER A 253 -6.44 -9.80 -5.73
CA SER A 253 -6.96 -10.69 -6.78
C SER A 253 -8.49 -10.57 -6.93
N PRO A 254 -9.04 -10.91 -8.12
CA PRO A 254 -10.48 -10.97 -8.33
C PRO A 254 -11.17 -12.01 -7.44
N SER A 255 -10.46 -13.08 -7.02
CA SER A 255 -11.00 -14.11 -6.12
C SER A 255 -11.14 -13.60 -4.69
N MET A 256 -10.15 -12.83 -4.19
CA MET A 256 -10.25 -12.17 -2.88
C MET A 256 -11.41 -11.18 -2.86
N ALA A 257 -11.56 -10.36 -3.90
CA ALA A 257 -12.67 -9.42 -4.05
C ALA A 257 -14.03 -10.14 -4.01
N ALA A 258 -14.20 -11.19 -4.83
CA ALA A 258 -15.44 -11.97 -4.87
C ALA A 258 -15.75 -12.65 -3.54
N ALA A 259 -14.73 -13.20 -2.87
CA ALA A 259 -14.90 -13.88 -1.59
C ALA A 259 -15.34 -12.92 -0.47
N VAL A 260 -14.76 -11.72 -0.41
CA VAL A 260 -15.18 -10.66 0.53
C VAL A 260 -16.60 -10.21 0.27
N ILE A 261 -16.97 -10.00 -1.01
CA ILE A 261 -18.32 -9.57 -1.42
C ILE A 261 -19.37 -10.62 -1.09
N LEU A 262 -19.12 -11.89 -1.44
CA LEU A 262 -20.08 -12.97 -1.30
C LEU A 262 -20.06 -13.65 0.08
N GLY A 263 -19.10 -13.29 0.95
CA GLY A 263 -18.94 -13.87 2.28
C GLY A 263 -18.69 -15.39 2.28
N ARG A 264 -18.04 -15.91 1.22
CA ARG A 264 -17.70 -17.32 1.06
C ARG A 264 -16.46 -17.49 0.20
N SER A 265 -15.85 -18.66 0.23
CA SER A 265 -14.82 -19.00 -0.79
C SER A 265 -15.42 -18.84 -2.19
N ALA A 266 -14.72 -18.13 -3.07
CA ALA A 266 -15.19 -17.80 -4.41
C ALA A 266 -14.04 -17.81 -5.43
N ASN A 267 -14.32 -18.30 -6.64
CA ASN A 267 -13.41 -18.18 -7.75
C ASN A 267 -13.75 -16.92 -8.55
N GLY A 268 -12.98 -15.84 -8.35
CA GLY A 268 -13.23 -14.56 -9.00
C GLY A 268 -13.24 -14.63 -10.52
N ARG A 269 -12.46 -15.52 -11.12
CA ARG A 269 -12.46 -15.70 -12.58
C ARG A 269 -13.80 -16.21 -13.14
N ILE A 270 -14.65 -16.80 -12.27
CA ILE A 270 -16.00 -17.31 -12.64
C ILE A 270 -17.10 -16.34 -12.16
N GLU A 271 -16.91 -15.74 -10.99
CA GLU A 271 -17.92 -14.87 -10.36
C GLU A 271 -18.04 -13.51 -11.05
N TRP A 272 -16.93 -12.96 -11.53
CA TRP A 272 -16.91 -11.68 -12.24
C TRP A 272 -17.26 -11.90 -13.72
N LYS A 273 -18.25 -11.12 -14.20
CA LYS A 273 -18.79 -11.22 -15.57
C LYS A 273 -18.95 -9.84 -16.18
N ASP A 274 -18.74 -9.75 -17.47
CA ASP A 274 -19.02 -8.54 -18.25
C ASP A 274 -20.53 -8.34 -18.51
N ALA A 275 -20.88 -7.27 -19.23
CA ALA A 275 -22.26 -6.96 -19.57
C ALA A 275 -22.93 -8.03 -20.45
N ALA A 276 -22.15 -8.80 -21.21
CA ALA A 276 -22.64 -9.90 -22.06
C ALA A 276 -22.74 -11.24 -21.28
N GLY A 277 -22.38 -11.26 -19.97
CA GLY A 277 -22.42 -12.46 -19.14
C GLY A 277 -21.19 -13.35 -19.30
N ARG A 278 -20.17 -12.95 -20.04
CA ARG A 278 -18.92 -13.69 -20.19
C ARG A 278 -18.12 -13.55 -18.90
N THR A 279 -17.56 -14.67 -18.41
CA THR A 279 -16.74 -14.67 -17.18
C THR A 279 -15.39 -14.02 -17.45
N LEU A 280 -14.77 -13.48 -16.40
CA LEU A 280 -13.39 -12.96 -16.48
C LEU A 280 -12.43 -14.02 -17.05
N LYS A 281 -12.62 -15.30 -16.72
CA LYS A 281 -11.85 -16.41 -17.30
C LYS A 281 -11.99 -16.45 -18.83
N ALA A 282 -13.21 -16.35 -19.35
CA ALA A 282 -13.45 -16.38 -20.80
C ALA A 282 -12.82 -15.16 -21.50
N LEU A 283 -12.89 -13.99 -20.89
CA LEU A 283 -12.27 -12.77 -21.43
C LEU A 283 -10.74 -12.92 -21.50
N GLN A 284 -10.09 -13.35 -20.44
CA GLN A 284 -8.64 -13.58 -20.40
C GLN A 284 -8.19 -14.67 -21.40
N GLU A 285 -8.99 -15.73 -21.63
CA GLU A 285 -8.71 -16.76 -22.62
C GLU A 285 -8.88 -16.26 -24.07
N MET A 286 -9.71 -15.24 -24.30
CA MET A 286 -9.83 -14.59 -25.62
C MET A 286 -8.62 -13.70 -25.90
N GLU A 287 -8.20 -12.87 -24.94
CA GLU A 287 -7.02 -11.98 -25.05
C GLU A 287 -5.70 -12.74 -25.29
N THR A 288 -5.59 -13.96 -24.78
CA THR A 288 -4.37 -14.78 -24.99
C THR A 288 -4.34 -15.51 -26.33
N ARG A 289 -5.42 -15.46 -27.13
CA ARG A 289 -5.49 -16.10 -28.45
C ARG A 289 -5.29 -15.13 -29.62
N GLU A 290 -5.32 -13.83 -29.32
CA GLU A 290 -4.95 -12.77 -30.25
C GLU A 290 -3.44 -12.46 -30.17
#